data_1af4d8340d178e1a5db9d5fc58f5e5e1
#
_entry.id   1af4d8340d178e1a5db9d5fc58f5e5e1
#
_cell.length_a   1.000
_cell.length_b   1.000
_cell.length_c   1.000
_cell.angle_alpha   90.00
_cell.angle_beta   90.00
_cell.angle_gamma   90.00
#
_symmetry.space_group_name_H-M   'P 1'
#
loop_
_entity.id
_entity.type
_entity.pdbx_description
1 polymer ?
#
loop_
_entity_poly.entity_id
_entity_poly.type
_entity_poly.pdbx_seq_one_letter_code
_entity_poly.pdbx_strand_id
1 'polypeptide(L)' 'MPPNSARHAAVCVSEAEDAVAELRAALAANGLRLPSLSLDLASVARESPCPHVTLGGCSPELAARLAAVLRRKEAGA' A
#
# COMPACT_ATOMS: atom_id res chain seq x y z
N MET A 1 -27.17 -8.93 10.80
CA MET A 1 -26.01 -8.77 10.12
C MET A 1 -26.18 -7.94 8.89
N PRO A 2 -25.35 -7.13 8.76
CA PRO A 2 -25.46 -6.25 7.63
C PRO A 2 -25.39 -7.04 6.36
N PRO A 3 -26.27 -6.76 5.50
CA PRO A 3 -26.27 -7.37 4.21
C PRO A 3 -25.16 -6.84 3.36
N ASN A 4 -24.08 -6.47 4.00
CA ASN A 4 -23.13 -5.66 3.29
C ASN A 4 -21.75 -6.23 3.22
N SER A 5 -21.59 -7.55 3.41
CA SER A 5 -20.26 -8.09 3.28
C SER A 5 -19.70 -7.86 1.89
N ALA A 6 -20.53 -7.94 0.85
CA ALA A 6 -20.05 -7.67 -0.50
C ALA A 6 -19.72 -6.21 -0.68
N ARG A 7 -20.54 -5.33 -0.12
CA ARG A 7 -20.28 -3.89 -0.19
C ARG A 7 -19.04 -3.53 0.61
N HIS A 8 -18.90 -4.14 1.79
CA HIS A 8 -17.72 -3.90 2.61
C HIS A 8 -16.46 -4.32 1.89
N ALA A 9 -16.51 -5.49 1.24
CA ALA A 9 -15.35 -5.96 0.50
C ALA A 9 -15.00 -5.01 -0.65
N ALA A 10 -16.02 -4.50 -1.35
CA ALA A 10 -15.79 -3.57 -2.45
C ALA A 10 -15.15 -2.28 -1.95
N VAL A 11 -15.61 -1.77 -0.79
CA VAL A 11 -15.04 -0.57 -0.21
C VAL A 11 -13.60 -0.82 0.22
N CYS A 12 -13.32 -1.97 0.84
CA CYS A 12 -11.95 -2.29 1.23
C CYS A 12 -11.02 -2.40 0.04
N VAL A 13 -11.47 -2.97 -1.07
CA VAL A 13 -10.66 -3.06 -2.27
C VAL A 13 -10.38 -1.67 -2.82
N SER A 14 -11.41 -0.83 -2.87
CA SER A 14 -11.25 0.53 -3.35
C SER A 14 -10.26 1.32 -2.48
N GLU A 15 -10.39 1.20 -1.17
CA GLU A 15 -9.48 1.87 -0.25
C GLU A 15 -8.05 1.37 -0.41
N ALA A 16 -7.89 0.07 -0.62
CA ALA A 16 -6.56 -0.49 -0.80
C ALA A 16 -5.94 -0.02 -2.11
N GLU A 17 -6.76 0.07 -3.17
CA GLU A 17 -6.28 0.60 -4.44
C GLU A 17 -5.85 2.06 -4.31
N ASP A 18 -6.63 2.85 -3.58
CA ASP A 18 -6.28 4.24 -3.33
C ASP A 18 -4.99 4.34 -2.53
N ALA A 19 -4.81 3.48 -1.54
CA ALA A 19 -3.60 3.47 -0.74
C ALA A 19 -2.37 3.13 -1.59
N VAL A 20 -2.51 2.16 -2.50
CA VAL A 20 -1.41 1.82 -3.40
C VAL A 20 -1.07 3.01 -4.30
N ALA A 21 -2.09 3.68 -4.83
CA ALA A 21 -1.87 4.83 -5.69
C ALA A 21 -1.20 5.97 -4.93
N GLU A 22 -1.66 6.23 -3.72
CA GLU A 22 -1.06 7.27 -2.88
C GLU A 22 0.39 6.97 -2.56
N LEU A 23 0.66 5.73 -2.18
CA LEU A 23 2.03 5.34 -1.85
C LEU A 23 2.93 5.44 -3.06
N ARG A 24 2.42 4.99 -4.20
CA ARG A 24 3.19 5.07 -5.45
C ARG A 24 3.53 6.51 -5.80
N ALA A 25 2.56 7.40 -5.65
CA ALA A 25 2.77 8.81 -5.94
C ALA A 25 3.76 9.44 -4.96
N ALA A 26 3.64 9.11 -3.68
CA ALA A 26 4.54 9.65 -2.66
C ALA A 26 5.97 9.16 -2.87
N LEU A 27 6.13 7.89 -3.25
CA LEU A 27 7.45 7.35 -3.55
C LEU A 27 8.05 8.08 -4.75
N ALA A 28 7.25 8.26 -5.80
CA ALA A 28 7.72 8.94 -7.01
C ALA A 28 8.13 10.38 -6.71
N ALA A 29 7.38 11.06 -5.86
CA ALA A 29 7.70 12.42 -5.47
C ALA A 29 9.04 12.52 -4.76
N ASN A 30 9.51 11.42 -4.20
CA ASN A 30 10.80 11.37 -3.52
C ASN A 30 11.85 10.61 -4.31
N GLY A 31 11.59 10.36 -5.60
CA GLY A 31 12.52 9.67 -6.45
C GLY A 31 12.69 8.20 -6.14
N LEU A 32 11.69 7.61 -5.51
CA LEU A 32 11.75 6.20 -5.12
C LEU A 32 10.74 5.39 -5.92
N ARG A 33 11.00 4.09 -6.00
CA ARG A 33 10.11 3.20 -6.72
C ARG A 33 10.15 1.81 -6.12
N LEU A 34 8.97 1.27 -5.84
CA LEU A 34 8.82 -0.13 -5.45
C LEU A 34 8.15 -0.84 -6.63
N PRO A 35 8.94 -1.58 -7.43
CA PRO A 35 8.40 -2.15 -8.67
C PRO A 35 7.32 -3.21 -8.46
N SER A 36 7.31 -3.84 -7.30
CA SER A 36 6.32 -4.88 -7.02
C SER A 36 5.16 -4.40 -6.15
N LEU A 37 5.07 -3.10 -5.94
CA LEU A 37 3.97 -2.54 -5.14
C LEU A 37 2.64 -2.82 -5.82
N SER A 38 1.77 -3.53 -5.14
CA SER A 38 0.50 -3.94 -5.72
C SER A 38 -0.45 -4.43 -4.63
N LEU A 39 -1.69 -4.67 -5.02
CA LEU A 39 -2.62 -5.35 -4.14
C LEU A 39 -2.32 -6.84 -4.13
N ASP A 40 -2.50 -7.45 -2.97
CA ASP A 40 -2.40 -8.88 -2.84
C ASP A 40 -3.75 -9.49 -3.21
N LEU A 41 -3.87 -9.86 -4.49
CA LEU A 41 -5.12 -10.41 -4.99
C LEU A 41 -5.49 -11.74 -4.34
N ALA A 42 -4.48 -12.46 -3.85
CA ALA A 42 -4.76 -13.71 -3.17
C ALA A 42 -5.55 -13.47 -1.88
N SER A 43 -5.31 -12.36 -1.20
CA SER A 43 -6.05 -12.07 0.01
C SER A 43 -7.48 -11.68 -0.28
N VAL A 44 -7.76 -11.16 -1.45
CA VAL A 44 -9.12 -10.83 -1.86
C VAL A 44 -9.94 -12.10 -2.06
N ALA A 45 -9.31 -13.15 -2.58
CA ALA A 45 -9.98 -14.40 -2.87
C ALA A 45 -10.24 -15.23 -1.63
N ARG A 46 -9.72 -14.83 -0.48
CA ARG A 46 -9.90 -15.55 0.77
C ARG A 46 -11.15 -15.06 1.49
N GLU A 47 -11.37 -15.60 2.67
CA GLU A 47 -12.51 -15.21 3.48
C GLU A 47 -12.41 -13.77 3.94
N SER A 48 -11.20 -13.28 4.13
CA SER A 48 -11.03 -11.90 4.54
C SER A 48 -11.43 -10.98 3.40
N PRO A 49 -12.36 -10.06 3.65
CA PRO A 49 -12.84 -9.18 2.59
C PRO A 49 -11.89 -8.04 2.25
N CYS A 50 -10.97 -7.75 3.14
CA CYS A 50 -10.09 -6.59 2.93
C CYS A 50 -8.72 -7.06 2.47
N PRO A 51 -8.29 -6.65 1.28
CA PRO A 51 -7.02 -7.11 0.75
C PRO A 51 -5.84 -6.44 1.45
N HIS A 52 -4.73 -7.12 1.40
CA HIS A 52 -3.48 -6.55 1.87
C HIS A 52 -2.75 -5.90 0.71
N VAL A 53 -1.87 -4.98 1.04
CA VAL A 53 -0.98 -4.36 0.06
C VAL A 53 0.36 -5.08 0.12
N THR A 54 0.86 -5.46 -1.05
CA THR A 54 2.17 -6.07 -1.17
C THR A 54 3.17 -4.99 -1.54
N LEU A 55 4.12 -4.75 -0.67
CA LEU A 55 5.15 -3.75 -0.96
C LEU A 55 6.23 -4.31 -1.89
N GLY A 56 6.49 -5.59 -1.77
CA GLY A 56 7.50 -6.23 -2.60
C GLY A 56 8.91 -5.98 -2.07
N GLY A 57 9.86 -6.58 -2.73
CA GLY A 57 11.25 -6.44 -2.35
C GLY A 57 11.87 -5.19 -2.96
N CYS A 58 12.93 -4.72 -2.33
CA CYS A 58 13.71 -3.61 -2.87
C CYS A 58 15.15 -3.78 -2.43
N SER A 59 16.03 -2.97 -3.03
CA SER A 59 17.43 -3.01 -2.66
C SER A 59 17.64 -2.39 -1.28
N PRO A 60 18.72 -2.79 -0.59
CA PRO A 60 19.04 -2.15 0.68
C PRO A 60 19.23 -0.65 0.54
N GLU A 61 19.73 -0.20 -0.59
CA GLU A 61 19.91 1.23 -0.84
C GLU A 61 18.55 1.93 -0.88
N LEU A 62 17.59 1.35 -1.57
CA LEU A 62 16.26 1.94 -1.64
C LEU A 62 15.61 1.94 -0.26
N ALA A 63 15.77 0.86 0.49
CA ALA A 63 15.22 0.80 1.83
C ALA A 63 15.81 1.88 2.73
N ALA A 64 17.10 2.14 2.60
CA ALA A 64 17.75 3.18 3.39
C ALA A 64 17.22 4.57 3.00
N ARG A 65 17.02 4.80 1.71
CA ARG A 65 16.47 6.07 1.24
C ARG A 65 15.05 6.27 1.71
N LEU A 66 14.27 5.20 1.69
CA LEU A 66 12.90 5.27 2.19
C LEU A 66 12.89 5.59 3.68
N ALA A 67 13.79 4.97 4.44
CA ALA A 67 13.89 5.27 5.86
C ALA A 67 14.22 6.73 6.10
N ALA A 68 15.10 7.29 5.28
CA ALA A 68 15.47 8.70 5.40
C ALA A 68 14.28 9.62 5.13
N VAL A 69 13.47 9.27 4.13
CA VAL A 69 12.27 10.06 3.81
C VAL A 69 11.29 10.03 4.98
N LEU A 70 11.08 8.86 5.55
CA LEU A 70 10.15 8.73 6.67
C LEU A 70 10.63 9.49 7.89
N ARG A 71 11.93 9.48 8.14
CA ARG A 71 12.48 10.23 9.27
C ARG A 71 12.35 11.72 9.08
N ARG A 72 12.54 12.21 7.86
CA ARG A 72 12.38 13.63 7.58
C ARG A 72 10.96 14.09 7.84
N LYS A 73 10.00 13.28 7.43
CA LYS A 73 8.61 13.61 7.67
C LYS A 73 8.31 13.68 9.14
N GLU A 74 8.82 12.73 9.89
CA GLU A 74 8.64 12.68 11.32
C GLU A 74 9.28 13.89 12.00
N ALA A 75 10.48 14.23 11.60
CA ALA A 75 11.19 15.38 12.16
C ALA A 75 10.52 16.68 11.78
N GLY A 76 9.88 16.74 10.63
CA GLY A 76 9.20 17.92 10.17
C GLY A 76 7.82 18.11 10.77
N ALA A 77 7.32 17.12 11.47
CA ALA A 77 6.03 17.24 12.13
C ALA A 77 6.16 17.92 13.49
#